data_0ae2368d52349416e4f1b4a09cbc38db
#
_entry.id   0ae2368d52349416e4f1b4a09cbc38db
#
_cell.length_a   1.000
_cell.length_b   1.000
_cell.length_c   1.000
_cell.angle_alpha   90.00
_cell.angle_beta   90.00
_cell.angle_gamma   90.00
#
_symmetry.space_group_name_H-M   'P 1'
#
loop_
_entity.id
_entity.type
_entity.pdbx_description
1 polymer ?
#
loop_
_entity_poly.entity_id
_entity_poly.type
_entity_poly.pdbx_seq_one_letter_code
_entity_poly.pdbx_strand_id
1 'polypeptide(L)'
;LSSPHHGEHMGRHWLDVVRYADTAGENSDHPLPYAWRYRNWVIDAFNQDVPYDQFVRHQLAGDLICRDLPLAQRNAGIIATGYLAISRRFGHDIDKRKYLMYEDTIDNLGKAFLGLSISCARCHDHKHDPISVRDYYALYGVFDSTTLSFPGCEPKQQPRDLVVLGGERK
;
A
#
# COMPACT_ATOMS: atom_id res chain seq x y z
N LEU A 1 12.36 4.76 -23.70
CA LEU A 1 11.51 3.68 -23.25
C LEU A 1 12.21 2.32 -23.26
N SER A 2 13.15 2.08 -24.14
CA SER A 2 13.88 0.79 -24.24
C SER A 2 15.05 0.62 -23.25
N SER A 3 15.31 1.63 -22.39
CA SER A 3 16.33 1.53 -21.36
C SER A 3 15.85 0.66 -20.18
N PRO A 4 16.69 -0.24 -19.62
CA PRO A 4 16.35 -0.99 -18.41
C PRO A 4 16.14 -0.08 -17.18
N HIS A 5 16.65 1.14 -17.21
CA HIS A 5 16.47 2.15 -16.15
C HIS A 5 15.15 2.95 -16.28
N HIS A 6 14.31 2.64 -17.29
CA HIS A 6 13.02 3.31 -17.45
C HIS A 6 12.14 3.10 -16.22
N GLY A 7 12.04 1.87 -15.73
CA GLY A 7 11.27 1.52 -14.54
C GLY A 7 11.78 2.20 -13.28
N GLU A 8 13.10 2.34 -13.12
CA GLU A 8 13.69 3.07 -11.98
C GLU A 8 13.26 4.55 -12.01
N HIS A 9 13.35 5.18 -13.18
CA HIS A 9 12.98 6.58 -13.35
C HIS A 9 11.48 6.82 -13.11
N MET A 10 10.62 6.03 -13.72
CA MET A 10 9.17 6.16 -13.59
C MET A 10 8.68 5.69 -12.21
N GLY A 11 9.25 4.59 -11.72
CA GLY A 11 8.94 4.05 -10.40
C GLY A 11 9.21 5.04 -9.27
N ARG A 12 10.26 5.85 -9.38
CA ARG A 12 10.54 6.92 -8.41
C ARG A 12 9.34 7.88 -8.27
N HIS A 13 8.77 8.34 -9.39
CA HIS A 13 7.61 9.25 -9.33
C HIS A 13 6.40 8.58 -8.67
N TRP A 14 6.16 7.31 -8.97
CA TRP A 14 5.09 6.55 -8.32
C TRP A 14 5.34 6.40 -6.81
N LEU A 15 6.56 6.04 -6.43
CA LEU A 15 6.96 5.84 -5.03
C LEU A 15 6.83 7.13 -4.21
N ASP A 16 7.12 8.29 -4.81
CA ASP A 16 6.89 9.60 -4.19
C ASP A 16 5.38 9.84 -3.93
N VAL A 17 4.52 9.55 -4.92
CA VAL A 17 3.07 9.71 -4.80
C VAL A 17 2.47 8.82 -3.71
N VAL A 18 2.93 7.56 -3.61
CA VAL A 18 2.44 6.63 -2.59
C VAL A 18 3.18 6.74 -1.25
N ARG A 19 4.05 7.73 -1.10
CA ARG A 19 4.80 8.01 0.14
C ARG A 19 5.68 6.84 0.59
N TYR A 20 6.29 6.15 -0.37
CA TYR A 20 7.20 5.05 -0.06
C TYR A 20 8.39 5.55 0.76
N ALA A 21 8.72 4.78 1.79
CA ALA A 21 9.97 4.90 2.53
C ALA A 21 10.47 3.51 2.94
N ASP A 22 11.77 3.35 3.11
CA ASP A 22 12.38 2.15 3.68
C ASP A 22 12.25 2.12 5.21
N THR A 23 11.59 3.12 5.79
CA THR A 23 11.34 3.31 7.23
C THR A 23 9.86 3.58 7.50
N ALA A 24 9.45 3.39 8.75
CA ALA A 24 8.06 3.54 9.17
C ALA A 24 7.57 4.99 9.28
N GLY A 25 8.50 5.95 9.25
CA GLY A 25 8.24 7.34 9.61
C GLY A 25 7.97 7.49 11.11
N GLU A 26 7.39 8.61 11.52
CA GLU A 26 7.19 8.96 12.92
C GLU A 26 8.49 9.20 13.71
N ASN A 27 8.38 9.41 15.01
CA ASN A 27 9.49 9.79 15.86
C ASN A 27 10.62 8.75 15.97
N SER A 28 10.27 7.49 15.78
CA SER A 28 11.21 6.37 15.94
C SER A 28 11.88 5.92 14.63
N ASP A 29 11.26 6.22 13.52
CA ASP A 29 11.74 5.99 12.16
C ASP A 29 12.46 4.64 11.91
N HIS A 30 11.88 3.56 12.43
CA HIS A 30 12.45 2.22 12.33
C HIS A 30 12.46 1.69 10.90
N PRO A 31 13.50 0.95 10.50
CA PRO A 31 13.58 0.31 9.18
C PRO A 31 12.43 -0.68 8.95
N LEU A 32 11.90 -0.69 7.73
CA LEU A 32 10.95 -1.69 7.22
C LEU A 32 11.71 -2.75 6.41
N PRO A 33 12.05 -3.90 6.97
CA PRO A 33 13.04 -4.81 6.39
C PRO A 33 12.67 -5.37 5.02
N TYR A 34 11.40 -5.33 4.64
CA TYR A 34 10.91 -5.89 3.36
C TYR A 34 10.29 -4.85 2.43
N ALA A 35 10.35 -3.56 2.75
CA ALA A 35 9.77 -2.48 1.92
C ALA A 35 10.34 -2.47 0.50
N TRP A 36 11.64 -2.78 0.34
CA TRP A 36 12.32 -2.86 -0.94
C TRP A 36 11.65 -3.83 -1.94
N ARG A 37 10.91 -4.84 -1.49
CA ARG A 37 10.19 -5.78 -2.37
C ARG A 37 9.10 -5.06 -3.15
N TYR A 38 8.31 -4.22 -2.49
CA TYR A 38 7.29 -3.41 -3.15
C TYR A 38 7.93 -2.42 -4.13
N ARG A 39 9.00 -1.73 -3.73
CA ARG A 39 9.74 -0.82 -4.62
C ARG A 39 10.19 -1.55 -5.90
N ASN A 40 10.81 -2.71 -5.76
CA ASN A 40 11.28 -3.47 -6.91
C ASN A 40 10.11 -3.94 -7.80
N TRP A 41 9.00 -4.37 -7.19
CA TRP A 41 7.80 -4.71 -7.94
C TRP A 41 7.27 -3.53 -8.77
N VAL A 42 7.28 -2.32 -8.23
CA VAL A 42 6.89 -1.09 -8.95
C VAL A 42 7.82 -0.86 -10.15
N ILE A 43 9.14 -0.97 -9.94
CA ILE A 43 10.13 -0.80 -11.01
C ILE A 43 9.91 -1.83 -12.12
N ASP A 44 9.70 -3.09 -11.76
CA ASP A 44 9.45 -4.18 -12.70
C ASP A 44 8.13 -3.98 -13.45
N ALA A 45 7.08 -3.50 -12.79
CA ALA A 45 5.80 -3.22 -13.42
C ALA A 45 5.91 -2.14 -14.51
N PHE A 46 6.68 -1.08 -14.28
CA PHE A 46 6.96 -0.05 -15.29
C PHE A 46 7.82 -0.59 -16.44
N ASN A 47 8.84 -1.41 -16.15
CA ASN A 47 9.67 -2.02 -17.19
C ASN A 47 8.90 -3.03 -18.05
N GLN A 48 7.89 -3.70 -17.49
CA GLN A 48 7.02 -4.65 -18.19
C GLN A 48 5.82 -3.99 -18.85
N ASP A 49 5.68 -2.68 -18.75
CA ASP A 49 4.54 -1.90 -19.27
C ASP A 49 3.19 -2.48 -18.83
N VAL A 50 3.09 -2.82 -17.53
CA VAL A 50 1.86 -3.37 -16.95
C VAL A 50 0.72 -2.36 -17.13
N PRO A 51 -0.44 -2.74 -17.71
CA PRO A 51 -1.59 -1.85 -17.86
C PRO A 51 -2.00 -1.22 -16.53
N TYR A 52 -2.36 0.06 -16.55
CA TYR A 52 -2.62 0.84 -15.35
C TYR A 52 -3.72 0.23 -14.46
N ASP A 53 -4.78 -0.29 -15.05
CA ASP A 53 -5.86 -0.96 -14.31
C ASP A 53 -5.36 -2.21 -13.56
N GLN A 54 -4.48 -3.00 -14.18
CA GLN A 54 -3.86 -4.15 -13.53
C GLN A 54 -2.87 -3.71 -12.46
N PHE A 55 -2.07 -2.68 -12.72
CA PHE A 55 -1.15 -2.11 -11.76
C PHE A 55 -1.86 -1.63 -10.48
N VAL A 56 -3.00 -0.94 -10.61
CA VAL A 56 -3.83 -0.52 -9.47
C VAL A 56 -4.44 -1.72 -8.75
N ARG A 57 -5.07 -2.64 -9.49
CA ARG A 57 -5.75 -3.81 -8.91
C ARG A 57 -4.80 -4.71 -8.13
N HIS A 58 -3.57 -4.91 -8.61
CA HIS A 58 -2.58 -5.70 -7.89
C HIS A 58 -2.15 -5.05 -6.58
N GLN A 59 -2.05 -3.74 -6.51
CA GLN A 59 -1.70 -3.04 -5.28
C GLN A 59 -2.80 -3.09 -4.22
N LEU A 60 -4.06 -3.19 -4.63
CA LEU A 60 -5.20 -3.23 -3.72
C LEU A 60 -5.63 -4.64 -3.33
N ALA A 61 -5.51 -5.62 -4.23
CA ALA A 61 -6.03 -6.96 -4.06
C ALA A 61 -5.20 -8.04 -4.80
N GLY A 62 -3.91 -7.81 -5.00
CA GLY A 62 -3.04 -8.72 -5.74
C GLY A 62 -2.93 -10.11 -5.11
N ASP A 63 -2.99 -10.20 -3.79
CA ASP A 63 -3.04 -11.46 -3.03
C ASP A 63 -4.27 -12.29 -3.35
N LEU A 64 -5.42 -11.65 -3.60
CA LEU A 64 -6.67 -12.30 -3.98
C LEU A 64 -6.69 -12.66 -5.47
N ILE A 65 -6.31 -11.70 -6.32
CA ILE A 65 -6.35 -11.84 -7.79
C ILE A 65 -5.38 -12.93 -8.25
N CYS A 66 -4.19 -13.01 -7.64
CA CYS A 66 -3.13 -13.93 -8.02
C CYS A 66 -3.13 -15.25 -7.22
N ARG A 67 -4.14 -15.49 -6.38
CA ARG A 67 -4.19 -16.62 -5.42
C ARG A 67 -3.94 -17.97 -6.09
N ASP A 68 -4.59 -18.22 -7.22
CA ASP A 68 -4.60 -19.51 -7.90
C ASP A 68 -3.60 -19.54 -9.08
N LEU A 69 -2.76 -18.53 -9.22
CA LEU A 69 -1.75 -18.43 -10.25
C LEU A 69 -0.45 -19.18 -9.85
N PRO A 70 0.45 -19.47 -10.81
CA PRO A 70 1.76 -20.02 -10.52
C PRO A 70 2.52 -19.24 -9.45
N LEU A 71 3.35 -19.93 -8.68
CA LEU A 71 4.00 -19.42 -7.47
C LEU A 71 4.65 -18.04 -7.64
N ALA A 72 5.35 -17.81 -8.75
CA ALA A 72 6.01 -16.53 -9.01
C ALA A 72 4.99 -15.37 -9.13
N GLN A 73 3.88 -15.59 -9.84
CA GLN A 73 2.83 -14.60 -10.04
C GLN A 73 2.04 -14.37 -8.73
N ARG A 74 1.78 -15.44 -7.98
CA ARG A 74 1.16 -15.33 -6.66
C ARG A 74 2.02 -14.49 -5.71
N ASN A 75 3.33 -14.76 -5.65
CA ASN A 75 4.25 -13.97 -4.84
C ASN A 75 4.30 -12.50 -5.29
N ALA A 76 4.33 -12.25 -6.60
CA ALA A 76 4.28 -10.88 -7.14
C ALA A 76 2.99 -10.14 -6.73
N GLY A 77 1.83 -10.81 -6.77
CA GLY A 77 0.57 -10.26 -6.30
C GLY A 77 0.58 -9.90 -4.81
N ILE A 78 1.14 -10.78 -3.97
CA ILE A 78 1.31 -10.50 -2.53
C ILE A 78 2.25 -9.30 -2.33
N ILE A 79 3.37 -9.24 -3.03
CA ILE A 79 4.34 -8.13 -2.94
C ILE A 79 3.70 -6.80 -3.35
N ALA A 80 2.85 -6.82 -4.39
CA ALA A 80 2.14 -5.62 -4.85
C ALA A 80 1.27 -5.00 -3.74
N THR A 81 0.62 -5.82 -2.90
CA THR A 81 -0.17 -5.32 -1.75
C THR A 81 0.69 -4.65 -0.67
N GLY A 82 2.00 -4.65 -0.82
CA GLY A 82 2.93 -3.86 -0.01
C GLY A 82 2.59 -2.37 0.03
N TYR A 83 1.86 -1.86 -1.00
CA TYR A 83 1.25 -0.53 -0.96
C TYR A 83 0.46 -0.26 0.33
N LEU A 84 -0.35 -1.21 0.77
CA LEU A 84 -1.13 -1.10 2.01
C LEU A 84 -0.25 -1.18 3.26
N ALA A 85 0.87 -1.91 3.19
CA ALA A 85 1.79 -2.07 4.30
C ALA A 85 2.68 -0.85 4.56
N ILE A 86 2.90 0.03 3.56
CA ILE A 86 3.68 1.26 3.70
C ILE A 86 2.87 2.44 4.23
N SER A 87 1.60 2.26 4.59
CA SER A 87 0.80 3.30 5.25
C SER A 87 1.52 3.84 6.48
N ARG A 88 1.41 5.14 6.70
CA ARG A 88 2.03 5.80 7.85
C ARG A 88 1.58 5.16 9.16
N ARG A 89 2.52 4.92 10.05
CA ARG A 89 2.26 4.43 11.41
C ARG A 89 2.15 5.61 12.38
N PHE A 90 1.28 5.51 13.36
CA PHE A 90 0.98 6.61 14.27
C PHE A 90 1.18 6.17 15.74
N GLY A 91 2.28 6.63 16.33
CA GLY A 91 2.58 6.45 17.76
C GLY A 91 2.89 5.02 18.18
N HIS A 92 3.07 4.86 19.49
CA HIS A 92 3.54 3.61 20.09
C HIS A 92 2.43 2.56 20.30
N ASP A 93 1.16 2.92 20.18
CA ASP A 93 0.03 2.01 20.36
C ASP A 93 -0.79 1.94 19.07
N ILE A 94 -0.33 1.08 18.17
CA ILE A 94 -0.91 0.93 16.84
C ILE A 94 -2.34 0.40 16.92
N ASP A 95 -2.63 -0.51 17.86
CA ASP A 95 -3.96 -1.10 17.96
C ASP A 95 -5.02 -0.07 18.36
N LYS A 96 -4.67 0.88 19.21
CA LYS A 96 -5.55 1.99 19.55
C LYS A 96 -5.65 3.07 18.46
N ARG A 97 -4.71 3.10 17.53
CA ARG A 97 -4.62 4.16 16.50
C ARG A 97 -4.80 3.63 15.07
N LYS A 98 -5.35 2.43 14.91
CA LYS A 98 -5.65 1.84 13.58
C LYS A 98 -6.46 2.78 12.69
N TYR A 99 -7.39 3.52 13.28
CA TYR A 99 -8.21 4.46 12.53
C TYR A 99 -7.41 5.53 11.80
N LEU A 100 -6.31 6.04 12.39
CA LEU A 100 -5.42 7.00 11.72
C LEU A 100 -4.70 6.39 10.52
N MET A 101 -4.37 5.12 10.61
CA MET A 101 -3.76 4.37 9.53
C MET A 101 -4.74 4.17 8.37
N TYR A 102 -6.00 3.86 8.67
CA TYR A 102 -7.05 3.74 7.65
C TYR A 102 -7.33 5.09 6.98
N GLU A 103 -7.43 6.17 7.75
CA GLU A 103 -7.61 7.52 7.24
C GLU A 103 -6.48 7.94 6.29
N ASP A 104 -5.24 7.67 6.67
CA ASP A 104 -4.06 7.95 5.85
C ASP A 104 -4.04 7.09 4.57
N THR A 105 -4.44 5.82 4.67
CA THR A 105 -4.55 4.93 3.50
C THR A 105 -5.62 5.41 2.53
N ILE A 106 -6.80 5.80 3.03
CA ILE A 106 -7.92 6.33 2.21
C ILE A 106 -7.53 7.64 1.54
N ASP A 107 -6.88 8.54 2.28
CA ASP A 107 -6.41 9.81 1.73
C ASP A 107 -5.41 9.61 0.60
N ASN A 108 -4.42 8.73 0.83
CA ASN A 108 -3.43 8.43 -0.20
C ASN A 108 -4.06 7.70 -1.40
N LEU A 109 -4.94 6.74 -1.17
CA LEU A 109 -5.65 6.02 -2.23
C LEU A 109 -6.42 7.00 -3.13
N GLY A 110 -7.16 7.93 -2.54
CA GLY A 110 -7.86 8.95 -3.28
C GLY A 110 -6.93 9.79 -4.15
N LYS A 111 -5.85 10.28 -3.57
CA LYS A 111 -4.87 11.14 -4.27
C LYS A 111 -4.07 10.39 -5.32
N ALA A 112 -3.55 9.20 -4.98
CA ALA A 112 -2.64 8.46 -5.84
C ALA A 112 -3.34 7.81 -7.04
N PHE A 113 -4.51 7.21 -6.83
CA PHE A 113 -5.19 6.46 -7.90
C PHE A 113 -6.30 7.24 -8.61
N LEU A 114 -6.97 8.16 -7.91
CA LEU A 114 -8.15 8.86 -8.44
C LEU A 114 -7.91 10.35 -8.66
N GLY A 115 -6.86 10.93 -8.09
CA GLY A 115 -6.64 12.39 -8.10
C GLY A 115 -7.68 13.15 -7.27
N LEU A 116 -8.33 12.49 -6.28
CA LEU A 116 -9.43 13.05 -5.50
C LEU A 116 -9.04 13.19 -4.02
N SER A 117 -9.57 14.22 -3.37
CA SER A 117 -9.41 14.46 -1.93
C SER A 117 -10.52 13.79 -1.12
N ILE A 118 -10.58 12.44 -1.14
CA ILE A 118 -11.62 11.64 -0.48
C ILE A 118 -11.72 11.94 1.03
N SER A 119 -10.62 12.29 1.66
CA SER A 119 -10.54 12.61 3.08
C SER A 119 -11.49 13.74 3.52
N CYS A 120 -11.87 14.66 2.61
CA CYS A 120 -12.87 15.69 2.90
C CYS A 120 -14.25 15.09 3.25
N ALA A 121 -14.58 13.94 2.65
CA ALA A 121 -15.85 13.27 2.89
C ALA A 121 -15.95 12.55 4.25
N ARG A 122 -14.91 12.59 5.06
CA ARG A 122 -14.96 12.08 6.43
C ARG A 122 -16.00 12.79 7.32
N CYS A 123 -16.19 14.10 7.14
CA CYS A 123 -17.03 14.91 8.00
C CYS A 123 -18.32 15.40 7.34
N HIS A 124 -18.30 15.57 6.02
CA HIS A 124 -19.44 16.09 5.23
C HIS A 124 -19.29 15.60 3.79
N ASP A 125 -20.35 15.59 3.01
CA ASP A 125 -20.29 15.27 1.61
C ASP A 125 -19.31 16.19 0.88
N HIS A 126 -18.51 15.62 -0.04
CA HIS A 126 -17.47 16.38 -0.71
C HIS A 126 -18.08 17.56 -1.47
N LYS A 127 -17.41 18.73 -1.37
CA LYS A 127 -17.98 19.98 -1.89
C LYS A 127 -18.11 20.01 -3.42
N HIS A 128 -17.18 19.36 -4.12
CA HIS A 128 -17.07 19.47 -5.58
C HIS A 128 -17.27 18.15 -6.30
N ASP A 129 -16.93 17.04 -5.66
CA ASP A 129 -16.96 15.71 -6.26
C ASP A 129 -18.14 14.89 -5.70
N PRO A 130 -18.71 13.97 -6.47
CA PRO A 130 -19.86 13.16 -6.04
C PRO A 130 -19.43 12.06 -5.04
N ILE A 131 -18.79 12.46 -3.94
CA ILE A 131 -18.33 11.60 -2.87
C ILE A 131 -19.07 11.98 -1.59
N SER A 132 -19.90 11.08 -1.10
CA SER A 132 -20.63 11.29 0.15
C SER A 132 -19.85 10.82 1.39
N VAL A 133 -20.28 11.27 2.56
CA VAL A 133 -19.82 10.73 3.86
C VAL A 133 -20.00 9.21 3.89
N ARG A 134 -21.09 8.70 3.30
CA ARG A 134 -21.38 7.27 3.23
C ARG A 134 -20.33 6.51 2.42
N ASP A 135 -19.86 7.08 1.31
CA ASP A 135 -18.82 6.47 0.48
C ASP A 135 -17.49 6.39 1.23
N TYR A 136 -17.15 7.45 1.97
CA TYR A 136 -15.95 7.45 2.82
C TYR A 136 -16.01 6.31 3.85
N TYR A 137 -17.11 6.18 4.59
CA TYR A 137 -17.23 5.13 5.60
C TYR A 137 -17.45 3.72 5.03
N ALA A 138 -17.96 3.60 3.82
CA ALA A 138 -17.95 2.32 3.12
C ALA A 138 -16.52 1.86 2.81
N LEU A 139 -15.67 2.77 2.31
CA LEU A 139 -14.26 2.49 2.08
C LEU A 139 -13.49 2.23 3.38
N TYR A 140 -13.80 3.00 4.44
CA TYR A 140 -13.25 2.76 5.77
C TYR A 140 -13.57 1.34 6.27
N GLY A 141 -14.81 0.88 6.10
CA GLY A 141 -15.24 -0.48 6.47
C GLY A 141 -14.48 -1.58 5.74
N VAL A 142 -14.07 -1.34 4.49
CA VAL A 142 -13.20 -2.27 3.74
C VAL A 142 -11.86 -2.44 4.47
N PHE A 143 -11.21 -1.35 4.85
CA PHE A 143 -9.92 -1.42 5.54
C PHE A 143 -10.04 -1.94 6.97
N ASP A 144 -11.12 -1.61 7.69
CA ASP A 144 -11.38 -2.12 9.04
C ASP A 144 -11.62 -3.64 9.07
N SER A 145 -12.16 -4.19 8.00
CA SER A 145 -12.36 -5.63 7.82
C SER A 145 -11.17 -6.36 7.19
N THR A 146 -10.11 -5.63 6.81
CA THR A 146 -8.92 -6.19 6.16
C THR A 146 -7.78 -6.34 7.18
N THR A 147 -7.15 -7.51 7.19
CA THR A 147 -5.92 -7.71 7.97
C THR A 147 -4.74 -7.13 7.21
N LEU A 148 -4.26 -5.98 7.66
CA LEU A 148 -3.08 -5.33 7.09
C LEU A 148 -1.81 -5.85 7.76
N SER A 149 -0.78 -6.15 6.96
CA SER A 149 0.52 -6.56 7.47
C SER A 149 1.16 -5.45 8.31
N PHE A 150 1.71 -5.84 9.46
CA PHE A 150 2.44 -4.95 10.32
C PHE A 150 3.95 -5.27 10.26
N PRO A 151 4.78 -4.40 9.68
CA PRO A 151 6.18 -4.70 9.43
C PRO A 151 7.09 -4.59 10.67
N GLY A 152 6.56 -4.19 11.83
CA GLY A 152 7.35 -4.05 13.06
C GLY A 152 8.17 -2.78 13.07
N CYS A 153 7.52 -1.65 13.21
CA CYS A 153 8.16 -0.34 13.16
C CYS A 153 8.47 0.29 14.52
N GLU A 154 8.47 -0.52 15.58
CA GLU A 154 8.77 -0.06 16.93
C GLU A 154 9.69 -1.01 17.70
N PRO A 155 10.52 -0.50 18.65
CA PRO A 155 11.57 -1.29 19.29
C PRO A 155 11.10 -2.55 20.02
N LYS A 156 9.83 -2.58 20.42
CA LYS A 156 9.25 -3.68 21.20
C LYS A 156 8.15 -4.43 20.45
N GLN A 157 7.81 -4.01 19.24
CA GLN A 157 6.75 -4.64 18.45
C GLN A 157 7.36 -5.48 17.35
N GLN A 158 7.09 -6.76 17.42
CA GLN A 158 7.52 -7.71 16.39
C GLN A 158 6.64 -7.57 15.15
N PRO A 159 7.18 -7.85 13.95
CA PRO A 159 6.38 -7.99 12.75
C PRO A 159 5.26 -9.00 12.97
N ARG A 160 4.05 -8.68 12.49
CA ARG A 160 2.88 -9.57 12.58
C ARG A 160 2.08 -9.51 11.29
N ASP A 161 1.30 -10.55 11.05
CA ASP A 161 0.44 -10.68 9.87
C ASP A 161 1.21 -10.59 8.54
N LEU A 162 2.51 -10.90 8.57
CA LEU A 162 3.32 -10.99 7.36
C LEU A 162 3.00 -12.29 6.61
N VAL A 163 2.78 -12.16 5.31
CA VAL A 163 2.55 -13.30 4.44
C VAL A 163 3.89 -13.90 4.00
N VAL A 164 4.09 -15.19 4.27
CA VAL A 164 5.27 -15.91 3.80
C VAL A 164 5.16 -16.14 2.29
N LEU A 165 6.16 -15.69 1.55
CA LEU A 165 6.24 -15.96 0.12
C LEU A 165 6.59 -17.43 -0.11
N GLY A 166 5.87 -18.07 -1.01
CA GLY A 166 6.14 -19.46 -1.36
C GLY A 166 7.52 -19.64 -1.98
N GLY A 167 8.19 -20.75 -1.66
CA GLY A 167 9.53 -21.06 -2.18
C GLY A 167 10.70 -20.40 -1.44
N GLU A 168 10.46 -19.49 -0.51
CA GLU A 168 11.50 -18.97 0.38
C GLU A 168 11.72 -19.95 1.55
N ARG A 169 12.97 -20.34 1.77
CA ARG A 169 13.33 -21.06 2.99
C ARG A 169 13.24 -20.11 4.19
N LYS A 170 12.65 -20.60 5.25
CA LYS A 170 12.63 -19.92 6.55
C LYS A 170 14.04 -19.73 7.07
#